data_97d300b9a38cfa0b20ee0f2815b713b0
#
_entry.id   97d300b9a38cfa0b20ee0f2815b713b0
#
_cell.length_a   1.000
_cell.length_b   1.000
_cell.length_c   1.000
_cell.angle_alpha   90.00
_cell.angle_beta   90.00
_cell.angle_gamma   90.00
#
_symmetry.space_group_name_H-M   'P 1'
#
loop_
_entity.id
_entity.type
_entity.pdbx_description
1 polymer ?
#
loop_
_entity_poly.entity_id
_entity_poly.type
_entity_poly.pdbx_seq_one_letter_code
_entity_poly.pdbx_strand_id
1 'polypeptide(L)'
;IILPAGNSKFNWIDVENIKDLSEVASEFRSYNNRRMRVATKFKNITRNFFSNNGISNYRLVDSAGATEGSPAAGTSEIIVDITETGQTIDANNLKILKDGIMLKSQSCIFSTPNDIWDDIDLGPVEKFLRIISARSEAMNKAELFFDYTKDTSDLEINLYRKFKAIFSKGSPDLGEATSLIVPISELTSCSLYLTSLGYGPIR
;
A
#
# COMPACT_ATOMS: atom_id res chain seq x y z
N ILE A 1 0.69 1.96 13.76
CA ILE A 1 0.94 1.18 14.97
C ILE A 1 0.83 -0.28 14.64
N ILE A 2 1.80 -1.05 15.05
CA ILE A 2 1.97 -2.46 14.70
C ILE A 2 2.15 -3.28 15.99
N LEU A 3 1.43 -4.38 16.10
CA LEU A 3 1.32 -5.23 17.28
C LEU A 3 1.65 -6.69 16.95
N PRO A 4 2.05 -7.52 17.92
CA PRO A 4 2.07 -8.97 17.74
C PRO A 4 0.70 -9.52 17.35
N ALA A 5 0.65 -10.37 16.31
CA ALA A 5 -0.58 -11.01 15.83
C ALA A 5 -0.92 -12.32 16.58
N GLY A 6 0.03 -12.87 17.32
CA GLY A 6 -0.11 -14.11 18.06
C GLY A 6 -0.51 -13.91 19.52
N ASN A 7 -0.84 -15.02 20.18
CA ASN A 7 -1.14 -15.05 21.61
C ASN A 7 0.08 -14.62 22.41
N SER A 8 -0.10 -13.62 23.25
CA SER A 8 0.84 -13.22 24.29
C SER A 8 0.12 -13.21 25.63
N LYS A 9 0.88 -13.01 26.73
CA LYS A 9 0.32 -12.83 28.09
C LYS A 9 -0.73 -11.70 28.18
N PHE A 10 -0.66 -10.75 27.24
CA PHE A 10 -1.68 -9.73 26.99
C PHE A 10 -2.29 -10.10 25.63
N ASN A 11 -3.53 -10.38 25.59
CA ASN A 11 -4.24 -10.86 24.41
C ASN A 11 -4.25 -9.80 23.29
N TRP A 12 -3.07 -9.56 22.66
CA TRP A 12 -2.91 -8.59 21.57
C TRP A 12 -3.82 -8.87 20.38
N ILE A 13 -4.34 -10.12 20.29
CA ILE A 13 -5.28 -10.49 19.24
C ILE A 13 -6.55 -9.64 19.31
N ASP A 14 -7.03 -9.33 20.51
CA ASP A 14 -8.27 -8.58 20.73
C ASP A 14 -8.10 -7.06 20.57
N VAL A 15 -6.85 -6.56 20.48
CA VAL A 15 -6.57 -5.14 20.25
C VAL A 15 -6.69 -4.83 18.77
N GLU A 16 -7.78 -4.21 18.36
CA GLU A 16 -8.03 -3.89 16.94
C GLU A 16 -7.90 -2.40 16.61
N ASN A 17 -8.10 -1.54 17.59
CA ASN A 17 -8.12 -0.09 17.42
C ASN A 17 -7.37 0.64 18.55
N ILE A 18 -7.24 1.96 18.42
CA ILE A 18 -6.51 2.82 19.38
C ILE A 18 -7.14 2.84 20.76
N LYS A 19 -8.46 2.73 20.85
CA LYS A 19 -9.15 2.72 22.14
C LYS A 19 -8.78 1.46 22.93
N ASP A 20 -8.84 0.30 22.30
CA ASP A 20 -8.42 -0.97 22.90
C ASP A 20 -6.96 -0.91 23.36
N LEU A 21 -6.08 -0.32 22.52
CA LEU A 21 -4.67 -0.14 22.88
C LEU A 21 -4.48 0.73 24.12
N SER A 22 -5.28 1.78 24.30
CA SER A 22 -5.23 2.66 25.47
C SER A 22 -5.62 1.90 26.74
N GLU A 23 -6.65 1.08 26.69
CA GLU A 23 -7.11 0.23 27.77
C GLU A 23 -6.03 -0.80 28.16
N VAL A 24 -5.54 -1.54 27.16
CA VAL A 24 -4.49 -2.54 27.37
C VAL A 24 -3.17 -1.92 27.88
N ALA A 25 -2.80 -0.73 27.42
CA ALA A 25 -1.61 -0.04 27.96
C ALA A 25 -1.74 0.31 29.46
N SER A 26 -2.95 0.63 29.89
CA SER A 26 -3.25 0.91 31.32
C SER A 26 -3.22 -0.36 32.15
N GLU A 27 -3.83 -1.43 31.69
CA GLU A 27 -3.78 -2.77 32.30
C GLU A 27 -2.34 -3.29 32.37
N PHE A 28 -1.58 -3.13 31.28
CA PHE A 28 -0.18 -3.54 31.21
C PHE A 28 0.64 -2.89 32.31
N ARG A 29 0.43 -1.58 32.55
CA ARG A 29 1.11 -0.86 33.62
C ARG A 29 0.75 -1.41 35.00
N SER A 30 -0.51 -1.64 35.26
CA SER A 30 -1.00 -2.19 36.52
C SER A 30 -0.43 -3.56 36.84
N TYR A 31 -0.34 -4.41 35.79
CA TYR A 31 0.11 -5.80 35.94
C TYR A 31 1.63 -5.94 36.05
N ASN A 32 2.40 -5.14 35.28
CA ASN A 32 3.87 -5.28 35.19
C ASN A 32 4.63 -4.22 36.02
N ASN A 33 3.93 -3.31 36.68
CA ASN A 33 4.53 -2.17 37.36
C ASN A 33 5.52 -1.35 36.51
N ARG A 34 5.30 -1.36 35.18
CA ARG A 34 6.07 -0.58 34.20
C ARG A 34 5.21 -0.19 33.01
N ARG A 35 5.61 0.88 32.33
CA ARG A 35 4.95 1.33 31.12
C ARG A 35 5.23 0.39 29.96
N MET A 36 4.26 0.25 29.06
CA MET A 36 4.40 -0.45 27.77
C MET A 36 5.51 0.18 26.94
N ARG A 37 6.40 -0.61 26.38
CA ARG A 37 7.49 -0.14 25.52
C ARG A 37 7.04 -0.12 24.08
N VAL A 38 7.34 0.98 23.40
CA VAL A 38 7.03 1.22 21.99
C VAL A 38 8.34 1.47 21.25
N ALA A 39 8.79 0.53 20.42
CA ALA A 39 10.01 0.70 19.64
C ALA A 39 9.71 1.53 18.37
N THR A 40 10.50 2.56 18.16
CA THR A 40 10.36 3.45 16.99
C THR A 40 11.55 4.38 16.81
N LYS A 41 11.83 4.77 15.58
CA LYS A 41 12.67 5.93 15.21
C LYS A 41 11.85 7.23 15.06
N PHE A 42 10.53 7.15 15.01
CA PHE A 42 9.63 8.27 14.75
C PHE A 42 9.02 8.84 16.04
N LYS A 43 9.87 9.19 17.02
CA LYS A 43 9.46 9.54 18.38
C LYS A 43 8.45 10.69 18.43
N ASN A 44 8.66 11.75 17.65
CA ASN A 44 7.81 12.95 17.73
C ASN A 44 6.41 12.68 17.16
N ILE A 45 6.33 12.02 15.99
CA ILE A 45 5.05 11.65 15.38
C ILE A 45 4.29 10.71 16.33
N THR A 46 4.98 9.73 16.91
CA THR A 46 4.39 8.78 17.86
C THR A 46 3.85 9.48 19.11
N ARG A 47 4.60 10.42 19.71
CA ARG A 47 4.14 11.18 20.88
C ARG A 47 2.89 11.98 20.57
N ASN A 48 2.91 12.72 19.47
CA ASN A 48 1.76 13.55 19.07
C ASN A 48 0.52 12.67 18.82
N PHE A 49 0.67 11.57 18.11
CA PHE A 49 -0.44 10.68 17.83
C PHE A 49 -1.01 10.05 19.11
N PHE A 50 -0.15 9.54 20.00
CA PHE A 50 -0.58 8.93 21.26
C PHE A 50 -1.24 9.94 22.18
N SER A 51 -0.69 11.16 22.28
CA SER A 51 -1.28 12.26 23.07
C SER A 51 -2.68 12.60 22.57
N ASN A 52 -2.86 12.74 21.27
CA ASN A 52 -4.16 13.06 20.66
C ASN A 52 -5.20 11.94 20.85
N ASN A 53 -4.76 10.72 21.09
CA ASN A 53 -5.63 9.56 21.33
C ASN A 53 -5.68 9.10 22.80
N GLY A 54 -5.21 9.93 23.73
CA GLY A 54 -5.30 9.67 25.18
C GLY A 54 -4.41 8.54 25.70
N ILE A 55 -3.43 8.06 24.91
CA ILE A 55 -2.51 7.00 25.32
C ILE A 55 -1.36 7.61 26.12
N SER A 56 -1.26 7.32 27.42
CA SER A 56 -0.24 7.90 28.33
C SER A 56 0.68 6.85 28.96
N ASN A 57 0.25 5.59 29.08
CA ASN A 57 0.96 4.54 29.80
C ASN A 57 2.01 3.82 28.96
N TYR A 58 2.82 4.56 28.20
CA TYR A 58 3.88 4.02 27.34
C TYR A 58 5.24 4.64 27.60
N ARG A 59 6.28 4.02 27.09
CA ARG A 59 7.65 4.51 27.01
C ARG A 59 8.22 4.23 25.62
N LEU A 60 8.76 5.24 24.96
CA LEU A 60 9.47 5.06 23.70
C LEU A 60 10.84 4.43 23.91
N VAL A 61 11.17 3.46 23.10
CA VAL A 61 12.47 2.80 23.02
C VAL A 61 13.04 3.07 21.62
N ASP A 62 14.33 3.42 21.58
CA ASP A 62 15.03 3.61 20.31
C ASP A 62 15.12 2.30 19.54
N SER A 63 14.85 2.40 18.25
CA SER A 63 15.08 1.32 17.30
C SER A 63 16.07 1.81 16.24
N ALA A 64 17.28 1.27 16.28
CA ALA A 64 18.34 1.63 15.32
C ALA A 64 18.25 0.87 13.97
N GLY A 65 17.27 0.02 13.81
CA GLY A 65 17.03 -0.85 12.64
C GLY A 65 16.30 -2.12 13.07
N ALA A 66 15.74 -2.86 12.10
CA ALA A 66 14.97 -4.09 12.36
C ALA A 66 13.92 -3.92 13.48
N THR A 67 13.15 -2.83 13.42
CA THR A 67 12.13 -2.47 14.42
C THR A 67 11.10 -3.60 14.56
N GLU A 68 10.76 -4.25 13.48
CA GLU A 68 9.81 -5.36 13.38
C GLU A 68 10.20 -6.58 14.23
N GLY A 69 11.49 -6.78 14.47
CA GLY A 69 12.00 -7.85 15.35
C GLY A 69 11.90 -7.54 16.84
N SER A 70 11.64 -6.29 17.23
CA SER A 70 11.66 -5.86 18.63
C SER A 70 10.66 -6.58 19.55
N PRO A 71 9.41 -6.87 19.13
CA PRO A 71 8.48 -7.64 19.94
C PRO A 71 8.94 -9.10 20.17
N ALA A 72 9.42 -9.75 19.13
CA ALA A 72 9.94 -11.13 19.24
C ALA A 72 11.18 -11.20 20.12
N ALA A 73 12.07 -10.20 20.05
CA ALA A 73 13.24 -10.08 20.91
C ALA A 73 12.90 -9.65 22.36
N GLY A 74 11.64 -9.35 22.66
CA GLY A 74 11.23 -8.91 24.00
C GLY A 74 11.74 -7.52 24.39
N THR A 75 12.21 -6.71 23.45
CA THR A 75 12.70 -5.34 23.69
C THR A 75 11.61 -4.29 23.72
N SER A 76 10.48 -4.57 23.07
CA SER A 76 9.26 -3.74 23.12
C SER A 76 8.01 -4.64 23.05
N GLU A 77 6.88 -4.09 23.45
CA GLU A 77 5.58 -4.74 23.34
C GLU A 77 4.93 -4.48 21.97
N ILE A 78 5.07 -3.27 21.47
CA ILE A 78 4.55 -2.84 20.19
C ILE A 78 5.58 -1.99 19.45
N ILE A 79 5.34 -1.74 18.16
CA ILE A 79 6.21 -0.91 17.34
C ILE A 79 5.44 0.16 16.58
N VAL A 80 6.16 1.21 16.19
CA VAL A 80 5.72 2.20 15.21
C VAL A 80 6.79 2.30 14.14
N ASP A 81 6.44 1.88 12.94
CA ASP A 81 7.35 1.89 11.80
C ASP A 81 6.61 2.18 10.50
N ILE A 82 7.36 2.38 9.42
CA ILE A 82 6.85 2.52 8.06
C ILE A 82 6.58 1.14 7.48
N THR A 83 5.49 1.00 6.76
CA THR A 83 5.22 -0.17 5.94
C THR A 83 4.64 0.27 4.60
N GLU A 84 5.00 -0.43 3.54
CA GLU A 84 4.48 -0.20 2.19
C GLU A 84 3.57 -1.37 1.77
N THR A 85 4.10 -2.57 1.71
CA THR A 85 3.38 -3.77 1.23
C THR A 85 2.83 -4.65 2.35
N GLY A 86 3.25 -4.44 3.59
CA GLY A 86 2.89 -5.28 4.72
C GLY A 86 3.66 -6.61 4.83
N GLN A 87 4.43 -7.02 3.82
CA GLN A 87 5.12 -8.32 3.81
C GLN A 87 6.01 -8.55 5.03
N THR A 88 6.77 -7.54 5.44
CA THR A 88 7.64 -7.62 6.64
C THR A 88 6.82 -7.76 7.93
N ILE A 89 5.63 -7.16 7.96
CA ILE A 89 4.69 -7.24 9.08
C ILE A 89 4.21 -8.68 9.23
N ASP A 90 3.72 -9.28 8.15
CA ASP A 90 3.24 -10.65 8.11
C ASP A 90 4.36 -11.66 8.43
N ALA A 91 5.56 -11.48 7.84
CA ALA A 91 6.71 -12.33 8.07
C ALA A 91 7.19 -12.36 9.53
N ASN A 92 6.95 -11.29 10.29
CA ASN A 92 7.27 -11.20 11.72
C ASN A 92 6.07 -11.50 12.63
N ASN A 93 4.98 -12.05 12.09
CA ASN A 93 3.76 -12.35 12.83
C ASN A 93 3.21 -11.13 13.59
N LEU A 94 3.14 -10.00 12.90
CA LEU A 94 2.64 -8.73 13.40
C LEU A 94 1.33 -8.36 12.71
N LYS A 95 0.57 -7.45 13.30
CA LYS A 95 -0.64 -6.85 12.71
C LYS A 95 -0.65 -5.34 12.84
N ILE A 96 -1.34 -4.68 11.94
CA ILE A 96 -1.54 -3.21 11.96
C ILE A 96 -2.88 -2.92 12.62
N LEU A 97 -2.94 -1.92 13.52
CA LEU A 97 -4.22 -1.44 14.05
C LEU A 97 -5.05 -0.80 12.94
N LYS A 98 -6.37 -1.03 12.95
CA LYS A 98 -7.30 -0.51 11.94
C LYS A 98 -7.26 1.01 11.80
N ASP A 99 -7.20 1.72 12.91
CA ASP A 99 -7.10 3.18 13.01
C ASP A 99 -5.70 3.67 13.44
N GLY A 100 -4.71 2.78 13.44
CA GLY A 100 -3.33 3.03 13.86
C GLY A 100 -2.42 3.65 12.79
N ILE A 101 -2.96 4.11 11.67
CA ILE A 101 -2.21 4.78 10.62
C ILE A 101 -1.99 6.23 11.02
N MET A 102 -0.75 6.59 11.36
CA MET A 102 -0.39 7.94 11.83
C MET A 102 -0.19 8.93 10.68
N LEU A 103 0.35 8.46 9.56
CA LEU A 103 0.68 9.27 8.40
C LEU A 103 0.68 8.41 7.14
N LYS A 104 0.08 8.93 6.07
CA LYS A 104 0.26 8.41 4.71
C LYS A 104 1.21 9.33 3.98
N SER A 105 2.27 8.79 3.41
CA SER A 105 3.27 9.54 2.67
C SER A 105 3.59 8.83 1.35
N GLN A 106 4.10 9.59 0.41
CA GLN A 106 4.62 9.07 -0.85
C GLN A 106 5.95 9.74 -1.16
N SER A 107 6.78 9.09 -1.96
CA SER A 107 8.00 9.69 -2.46
C SER A 107 7.67 10.85 -3.39
N CYS A 108 8.38 11.96 -3.22
CA CYS A 108 8.27 13.14 -4.07
C CYS A 108 9.63 13.48 -4.66
N ILE A 109 9.61 14.02 -5.88
CA ILE A 109 10.79 14.58 -6.53
C ILE A 109 10.75 16.08 -6.31
N PHE A 110 11.86 16.64 -5.82
CA PHE A 110 12.03 18.07 -5.63
C PHE A 110 13.09 18.58 -6.61
N SER A 111 12.85 19.75 -7.17
CA SER A 111 13.84 20.47 -7.99
C SER A 111 13.95 21.91 -7.56
N THR A 112 15.05 22.57 -7.95
CA THR A 112 15.16 24.02 -7.89
C THR A 112 14.24 24.68 -8.91
N PRO A 113 13.86 25.98 -8.73
CA PRO A 113 13.10 26.72 -9.73
C PRO A 113 13.73 26.70 -11.13
N ASN A 114 12.92 26.78 -12.17
CA ASN A 114 13.34 26.64 -13.58
C ASN A 114 14.35 27.67 -14.05
N ASP A 115 14.41 28.84 -13.43
CA ASP A 115 15.34 29.92 -13.74
C ASP A 115 16.81 29.62 -13.37
N ILE A 116 17.07 28.50 -12.70
CA ILE A 116 18.42 28.06 -12.29
C ILE A 116 18.95 26.93 -13.20
N TRP A 117 18.15 26.44 -14.13
CA TRP A 117 18.52 25.33 -15.00
C TRP A 117 19.03 25.81 -16.34
N ASP A 118 20.17 25.28 -16.78
CA ASP A 118 20.65 25.45 -18.14
C ASP A 118 19.91 24.52 -19.10
N ASP A 119 19.71 24.95 -20.35
CA ASP A 119 18.99 24.15 -21.38
C ASP A 119 19.58 22.73 -21.60
N ILE A 120 20.87 22.59 -21.34
CA ILE A 120 21.59 21.32 -21.49
C ILE A 120 21.13 20.28 -20.46
N ASP A 121 20.72 20.70 -19.27
CA ASP A 121 20.33 19.83 -18.16
C ASP A 121 18.87 19.37 -18.24
N LEU A 122 18.06 20.06 -19.04
CA LEU A 122 16.62 19.75 -19.17
C LEU A 122 16.37 18.41 -19.87
N GLY A 123 17.14 18.04 -20.88
CA GLY A 123 16.95 16.82 -21.64
C GLY A 123 16.99 15.53 -20.80
N PRO A 124 18.00 15.30 -19.96
CA PRO A 124 18.05 14.17 -19.03
C PRO A 124 16.91 14.19 -18.01
N VAL A 125 16.55 15.36 -17.49
CA VAL A 125 15.47 15.53 -16.51
C VAL A 125 14.11 15.18 -17.12
N GLU A 126 13.82 15.71 -18.32
CA GLU A 126 12.60 15.35 -19.05
C GLU A 126 12.51 13.86 -19.33
N LYS A 127 13.60 13.24 -19.77
CA LYS A 127 13.64 11.79 -20.00
C LYS A 127 13.35 11.02 -18.72
N PHE A 128 13.94 11.41 -17.60
CA PHE A 128 13.71 10.81 -16.29
C PHE A 128 12.24 10.95 -15.85
N LEU A 129 11.65 12.14 -15.96
CA LEU A 129 10.25 12.38 -15.62
C LEU A 129 9.29 11.58 -16.52
N ARG A 130 9.58 11.48 -17.82
CA ARG A 130 8.80 10.64 -18.75
C ARG A 130 8.83 9.17 -18.36
N ILE A 131 10.00 8.64 -17.94
CA ILE A 131 10.12 7.24 -17.49
C ILE A 131 9.28 7.02 -16.22
N ILE A 132 9.35 7.94 -15.26
CA ILE A 132 8.56 7.83 -14.01
C ILE A 132 7.07 7.91 -14.30
N SER A 133 6.65 8.86 -15.14
CA SER A 133 5.24 9.01 -15.55
C SER A 133 4.73 7.74 -16.23
N ALA A 134 5.48 7.23 -17.21
CA ALA A 134 5.13 5.99 -17.91
C ALA A 134 5.02 4.79 -16.95
N ARG A 135 5.96 4.67 -16.00
CA ARG A 135 5.92 3.60 -14.99
C ARG A 135 4.72 3.76 -14.03
N SER A 136 4.44 4.98 -13.58
CA SER A 136 3.30 5.28 -12.72
C SER A 136 1.96 4.96 -13.43
N GLU A 137 1.85 5.29 -14.71
CA GLU A 137 0.69 4.92 -15.51
C GLU A 137 0.55 3.41 -15.65
N ALA A 138 1.65 2.70 -15.92
CA ALA A 138 1.65 1.25 -16.07
C ALA A 138 1.26 0.52 -14.78
N MET A 139 1.69 1.02 -13.62
CA MET A 139 1.35 0.44 -12.31
C MET A 139 -0.15 0.49 -11.98
N ASN A 140 -0.90 1.39 -12.60
CA ASN A 140 -2.33 1.54 -12.39
C ASN A 140 -3.17 0.86 -13.47
N LYS A 141 -2.53 0.13 -14.38
CA LYS A 141 -3.19 -0.57 -15.50
C LYS A 141 -2.90 -2.06 -15.43
N ALA A 142 -3.84 -2.85 -15.91
CA ALA A 142 -3.70 -4.29 -16.12
C ALA A 142 -3.97 -4.62 -17.57
N GLU A 143 -3.39 -5.71 -18.06
CA GLU A 143 -3.65 -6.23 -19.38
C GLU A 143 -4.56 -7.45 -19.25
N LEU A 144 -5.69 -7.43 -19.99
CA LEU A 144 -6.64 -8.52 -20.10
C LEU A 144 -6.47 -9.19 -21.45
N PHE A 145 -6.25 -10.48 -21.46
CA PHE A 145 -6.22 -11.30 -22.66
C PHE A 145 -7.54 -12.05 -22.83
N PHE A 146 -8.07 -12.10 -24.02
CA PHE A 146 -9.28 -12.86 -24.33
C PHE A 146 -9.29 -13.31 -25.79
N ASP A 147 -9.99 -14.41 -26.03
CA ASP A 147 -10.15 -14.92 -27.39
C ASP A 147 -11.25 -14.14 -28.11
N TYR A 148 -10.89 -13.61 -29.25
CA TYR A 148 -11.71 -12.74 -30.05
C TYR A 148 -12.31 -13.49 -31.24
N THR A 149 -13.63 -13.44 -31.34
CA THR A 149 -14.35 -14.22 -32.39
C THR A 149 -15.36 -13.42 -33.22
N LYS A 150 -15.52 -12.11 -32.99
CA LYS A 150 -16.56 -11.27 -33.62
C LYS A 150 -16.07 -9.88 -34.00
N ASP A 151 -16.77 -9.21 -34.92
CA ASP A 151 -16.49 -7.84 -35.37
C ASP A 151 -16.55 -6.81 -34.19
N THR A 152 -15.54 -5.94 -34.11
CA THR A 152 -15.19 -5.21 -32.92
C THR A 152 -15.53 -3.73 -32.89
N SER A 153 -15.91 -3.10 -33.96
CA SER A 153 -16.00 -1.63 -34.03
C SER A 153 -16.82 -1.02 -32.89
N ASP A 154 -17.96 -1.63 -32.57
CA ASP A 154 -18.82 -1.18 -31.48
C ASP A 154 -18.30 -1.59 -30.08
N LEU A 155 -17.58 -2.71 -30.01
CA LEU A 155 -17.01 -3.18 -28.75
C LEU A 155 -15.91 -2.24 -28.24
N GLU A 156 -15.00 -1.80 -29.09
CA GLU A 156 -13.93 -0.85 -28.74
C GLU A 156 -14.50 0.44 -28.13
N ILE A 157 -15.49 1.03 -28.82
CA ILE A 157 -16.14 2.25 -28.36
C ILE A 157 -16.81 2.04 -26.99
N ASN A 158 -17.49 0.94 -26.81
CA ASN A 158 -18.20 0.63 -25.57
C ASN A 158 -17.24 0.36 -24.41
N LEU A 159 -16.17 -0.36 -24.61
CA LEU A 159 -15.15 -0.65 -23.61
C LEU A 159 -14.38 0.61 -23.19
N TYR A 160 -14.03 1.47 -24.16
CA TYR A 160 -13.42 2.76 -23.84
C TYR A 160 -14.35 3.66 -23.03
N ARG A 161 -15.62 3.77 -23.42
CA ARG A 161 -16.60 4.61 -22.72
C ARG A 161 -16.88 4.14 -21.29
N LYS A 162 -17.06 2.84 -21.10
CA LYS A 162 -17.44 2.26 -19.81
C LYS A 162 -16.26 2.10 -18.85
N PHE A 163 -15.12 1.62 -19.34
CA PHE A 163 -14.01 1.16 -18.50
C PHE A 163 -12.69 1.87 -18.79
N LYS A 164 -12.66 2.82 -19.74
CA LYS A 164 -11.42 3.44 -20.23
C LYS A 164 -10.42 2.42 -20.77
N ALA A 165 -10.92 1.29 -21.22
CA ALA A 165 -10.10 0.22 -21.76
C ALA A 165 -9.61 0.57 -23.18
N ILE A 166 -8.35 0.25 -23.46
CA ILE A 166 -7.70 0.51 -24.76
C ILE A 166 -7.23 -0.82 -25.31
N PHE A 167 -7.58 -1.12 -26.57
CA PHE A 167 -7.06 -2.30 -27.24
C PHE A 167 -5.55 -2.17 -27.43
N SER A 168 -4.81 -3.19 -26.97
CA SER A 168 -3.43 -3.40 -27.34
C SER A 168 -3.44 -4.32 -28.57
N LYS A 169 -2.77 -3.91 -29.63
CA LYS A 169 -2.83 -4.59 -30.92
C LYS A 169 -2.21 -5.99 -30.87
N GLY A 170 -3.06 -7.02 -30.78
CA GLY A 170 -2.80 -8.31 -31.39
C GLY A 170 -3.50 -8.31 -32.74
N SER A 171 -2.93 -8.90 -33.79
CA SER A 171 -3.65 -9.09 -35.05
C SER A 171 -4.46 -10.39 -34.95
N PRO A 172 -5.81 -10.34 -34.97
CA PRO A 172 -6.64 -11.55 -35.00
C PRO A 172 -6.30 -12.49 -36.19
N ASP A 173 -5.80 -11.89 -37.27
CA ASP A 173 -5.41 -12.62 -38.51
C ASP A 173 -4.17 -13.49 -38.34
N LEU A 174 -3.38 -13.30 -37.25
CA LEU A 174 -2.18 -14.08 -36.95
C LEU A 174 -2.38 -15.12 -35.84
N GLY A 175 -3.60 -15.29 -35.32
CA GLY A 175 -3.89 -16.18 -34.21
C GLY A 175 -3.33 -15.65 -32.86
N GLU A 176 -3.00 -14.38 -32.80
CA GLU A 176 -2.55 -13.72 -31.57
C GLU A 176 -3.75 -13.39 -30.67
N ALA A 177 -3.63 -13.65 -29.38
CA ALA A 177 -4.65 -13.30 -28.41
C ALA A 177 -4.85 -11.77 -28.37
N THR A 178 -6.10 -11.35 -28.43
CA THR A 178 -6.44 -9.93 -28.29
C THR A 178 -6.29 -9.50 -26.84
N SER A 179 -5.65 -8.37 -26.62
CA SER A 179 -5.49 -7.82 -25.27
C SER A 179 -6.06 -6.41 -25.13
N LEU A 180 -6.50 -6.12 -23.91
CA LEU A 180 -6.99 -4.82 -23.48
C LEU A 180 -6.14 -4.30 -22.32
N ILE A 181 -5.74 -3.05 -22.40
CA ILE A 181 -5.17 -2.32 -21.25
C ILE A 181 -6.32 -1.60 -20.54
N VAL A 182 -6.53 -1.92 -19.28
CA VAL A 182 -7.63 -1.39 -18.46
C VAL A 182 -7.11 -0.89 -17.11
N PRO A 183 -7.68 0.19 -16.53
CA PRO A 183 -7.35 0.57 -15.15
C PRO A 183 -7.63 -0.58 -14.18
N ILE A 184 -6.74 -0.80 -13.22
CA ILE A 184 -6.88 -1.87 -12.22
C ILE A 184 -8.21 -1.77 -11.46
N SER A 185 -8.70 -0.56 -11.20
CA SER A 185 -10.00 -0.32 -10.56
C SER A 185 -11.19 -0.88 -11.36
N GLU A 186 -11.05 -0.98 -12.68
CA GLU A 186 -12.10 -1.43 -13.60
C GLU A 186 -11.91 -2.89 -14.06
N LEU A 187 -10.83 -3.54 -13.63
CA LEU A 187 -10.43 -4.87 -14.09
C LEU A 187 -11.55 -5.89 -13.96
N THR A 188 -12.12 -6.02 -12.76
CA THR A 188 -13.18 -6.99 -12.48
C THR A 188 -14.46 -6.68 -13.27
N SER A 189 -14.86 -5.42 -13.30
CA SER A 189 -16.08 -4.98 -14.01
C SER A 189 -15.96 -5.20 -15.52
N CYS A 190 -14.79 -4.91 -16.08
CA CYS A 190 -14.49 -5.13 -17.49
C CYS A 190 -14.49 -6.63 -17.84
N SER A 191 -13.84 -7.46 -17.01
CA SER A 191 -13.83 -8.92 -17.20
C SER A 191 -15.24 -9.52 -17.18
N LEU A 192 -16.06 -9.14 -16.22
CA LEU A 192 -17.46 -9.60 -16.13
C LEU A 192 -18.28 -9.14 -17.35
N TYR A 193 -18.07 -7.91 -17.81
CA TYR A 193 -18.75 -7.42 -18.99
C TYR A 193 -18.37 -8.21 -20.25
N LEU A 194 -17.08 -8.46 -20.48
CA LEU A 194 -16.61 -9.28 -21.60
C LEU A 194 -17.20 -10.71 -21.55
N THR A 195 -17.20 -11.33 -20.36
CA THR A 195 -17.80 -12.65 -20.18
C THR A 195 -19.29 -12.65 -20.49
N SER A 196 -20.04 -11.59 -20.10
CA SER A 196 -21.47 -11.47 -20.39
C SER A 196 -21.78 -11.35 -21.89
N LEU A 197 -20.83 -10.88 -22.68
CA LEU A 197 -20.91 -10.81 -24.14
C LEU A 197 -20.46 -12.11 -24.84
N GLY A 198 -20.01 -13.11 -24.06
CA GLY A 198 -19.57 -14.40 -24.58
C GLY A 198 -18.11 -14.43 -25.03
N TYR A 199 -17.30 -13.45 -24.62
CA TYR A 199 -15.85 -13.47 -24.81
C TYR A 199 -15.19 -14.25 -23.67
N GLY A 200 -14.29 -15.17 -24.00
CA GLY A 200 -13.54 -15.96 -23.00
C GLY A 200 -12.75 -17.08 -23.65
N PRO A 201 -11.83 -17.70 -22.91
CA PRO A 201 -11.46 -17.41 -21.51
C PRO A 201 -10.74 -16.08 -21.37
N ILE A 202 -11.00 -15.38 -20.25
CA ILE A 202 -10.31 -14.13 -19.90
C ILE A 202 -9.14 -14.48 -18.96
N ARG A 203 -7.94 -13.95 -19.26
CA ARG A 203 -6.70 -14.20 -18.52
C ARG A 203 -6.03 -12.90 -18.11
#